data_3e5063f28e7ecb1fc7e679b11603531f
#
_entry.id   3e5063f28e7ecb1fc7e679b11603531f
#
_cell.length_a   1.000
_cell.length_b   1.000
_cell.length_c   1.000
_cell.angle_alpha   90.00
_cell.angle_beta   90.00
_cell.angle_gamma   90.00
#
_symmetry.space_group_name_H-M   'P 1'
#
loop_
_entity.id
_entity.type
_entity.pdbx_description
1 polymer ?
#
loop_
_entity_poly.entity_id
_entity_poly.type
_entity_poly.pdbx_seq_one_letter_code
_entity_poly.pdbx_strand_id
1 'polypeptide(L)'
;IVQSSSCEKNSLEMRTGDSTTVSYTISPDKASDVEAEWKSSNTSVATVSSSGKITAKGEGSCTITVTAGGKSDKITITVKSGPDLKALYNKFCNSTWAEVGSDGTYLSIDTNPYDWDDDGLAYPEAYYAVENIVNELKLPSSLLKSMGETSAADGRQTQEYDGLIVTWRYHPDNGLEVTFKLS
;
A
#
# COMPACT_ATOMS: atom_id res chain seq x y z
N ILE A 1 32.83 -21.15 -15.95
CA ILE A 1 32.84 -20.95 -14.47
C ILE A 1 32.32 -19.55 -14.21
N VAL A 2 31.24 -19.44 -13.41
CA VAL A 2 30.66 -18.14 -12.97
C VAL A 2 31.64 -17.49 -12.01
N GLN A 3 31.99 -16.23 -12.25
CA GLN A 3 32.89 -15.44 -11.39
C GLN A 3 32.07 -14.60 -10.40
N SER A 4 30.92 -14.06 -10.83
CA SER A 4 29.98 -13.33 -9.97
C SER A 4 28.55 -13.48 -10.46
N SER A 5 27.60 -13.33 -9.55
CA SER A 5 26.18 -13.12 -9.82
C SER A 5 25.73 -11.90 -9.03
N SER A 6 24.92 -11.04 -9.60
CA SER A 6 24.37 -9.88 -8.91
C SER A 6 22.92 -9.63 -9.29
N CYS A 7 22.12 -9.26 -8.29
CA CYS A 7 20.76 -8.77 -8.49
C CYS A 7 20.76 -7.27 -8.76
N GLU A 8 19.78 -6.82 -9.52
CA GLU A 8 19.60 -5.41 -9.83
C GLU A 8 19.27 -4.57 -8.56
N LYS A 9 18.68 -5.20 -7.55
CA LYS A 9 18.27 -4.56 -6.29
C LYS A 9 18.68 -5.41 -5.10
N ASN A 10 19.08 -4.75 -4.01
CA ASN A 10 19.45 -5.41 -2.74
C ASN A 10 18.29 -5.48 -1.75
N SER A 11 17.27 -4.64 -1.93
CA SER A 11 16.07 -4.62 -1.12
C SER A 11 14.84 -4.18 -1.91
N LEU A 12 13.67 -4.68 -1.51
CA LEU A 12 12.36 -4.31 -2.06
C LEU A 12 11.35 -4.21 -0.92
N GLU A 13 10.56 -3.13 -0.92
CA GLU A 13 9.32 -3.05 -0.17
C GLU A 13 8.16 -3.42 -1.08
N MET A 14 7.26 -4.23 -0.58
CA MET A 14 6.08 -4.72 -1.30
C MET A 14 4.87 -4.69 -0.36
N ARG A 15 3.68 -4.68 -0.91
CA ARG A 15 2.45 -4.90 -0.15
C ARG A 15 1.92 -6.31 -0.39
N THR A 16 1.18 -6.84 0.56
CA THR A 16 0.52 -8.15 0.40
C THR A 16 -0.29 -8.19 -0.91
N GLY A 17 -0.02 -9.20 -1.72
CA GLY A 17 -0.64 -9.37 -3.05
C GLY A 17 0.19 -8.84 -4.23
N ASP A 18 1.19 -7.98 -3.98
CA ASP A 18 2.06 -7.46 -5.03
C ASP A 18 2.92 -8.56 -5.67
N SER A 19 3.27 -8.33 -6.93
CA SER A 19 4.23 -9.17 -7.65
C SER A 19 5.18 -8.32 -8.48
N THR A 20 6.45 -8.67 -8.48
CA THR A 20 7.47 -8.04 -9.30
C THR A 20 8.47 -9.10 -9.80
N THR A 21 9.14 -8.82 -10.92
CA THR A 21 10.20 -9.70 -11.42
C THR A 21 11.53 -9.01 -11.21
N VAL A 22 12.50 -9.73 -10.67
CA VAL A 22 13.85 -9.24 -10.42
C VAL A 22 14.80 -9.89 -11.42
N SER A 23 15.57 -9.05 -12.10
CA SER A 23 16.64 -9.50 -12.99
C SER A 23 17.91 -9.80 -12.20
N TYR A 24 18.68 -10.76 -12.66
CA TYR A 24 20.01 -11.04 -12.17
C TYR A 24 21.01 -11.13 -13.34
N THR A 25 22.25 -10.82 -13.09
CA THR A 25 23.32 -10.90 -14.06
C THR A 25 24.39 -11.87 -13.61
N ILE A 26 25.02 -12.57 -14.55
CA ILE A 26 26.11 -13.50 -14.33
C ILE A 26 27.33 -12.99 -15.09
N SER A 27 28.50 -13.03 -14.48
CA SER A 27 29.76 -12.71 -15.18
C SER A 27 30.68 -13.92 -15.20
N PRO A 28 31.38 -14.20 -16.32
CA PRO A 28 31.23 -13.58 -17.64
C PRO A 28 29.94 -14.05 -18.37
N ASP A 29 29.44 -13.26 -19.32
CA ASP A 29 28.23 -13.53 -20.13
C ASP A 29 28.24 -14.90 -20.86
N LYS A 30 29.40 -15.49 -21.07
CA LYS A 30 29.56 -16.83 -21.65
C LYS A 30 29.11 -17.98 -20.71
N ALA A 31 28.66 -17.66 -19.49
CA ALA A 31 28.07 -18.62 -18.56
C ALA A 31 26.56 -18.74 -18.70
N SER A 32 25.98 -18.34 -19.85
CA SER A 32 24.52 -18.29 -20.12
C SER A 32 23.78 -19.61 -19.96
N ASP A 33 24.46 -20.74 -19.96
CA ASP A 33 23.88 -22.08 -19.84
C ASP A 33 23.68 -22.49 -18.35
N VAL A 34 23.98 -21.59 -17.41
CA VAL A 34 23.82 -21.87 -15.98
C VAL A 34 22.43 -21.40 -15.53
N GLU A 35 21.56 -22.35 -15.22
CA GLU A 35 20.26 -22.06 -14.62
C GLU A 35 20.42 -21.43 -13.23
N ALA A 36 19.60 -20.42 -12.95
CA ALA A 36 19.53 -19.82 -11.64
C ALA A 36 18.53 -20.56 -10.75
N GLU A 37 18.97 -20.90 -9.56
CA GLU A 37 18.10 -21.39 -8.50
C GLU A 37 17.67 -20.23 -7.60
N TRP A 38 16.35 -20.06 -7.41
CA TRP A 38 15.76 -19.05 -6.58
C TRP A 38 15.15 -19.66 -5.33
N LYS A 39 15.41 -19.08 -4.16
CA LYS A 39 14.90 -19.56 -2.88
C LYS A 39 14.45 -18.43 -1.98
N SER A 40 13.28 -18.57 -1.35
CA SER A 40 12.83 -17.69 -0.27
C SER A 40 13.18 -18.29 1.08
N SER A 41 13.64 -17.46 2.01
CA SER A 41 13.87 -17.86 3.41
C SER A 41 12.57 -18.02 4.21
N ASN A 42 11.47 -17.38 3.73
CA ASN A 42 10.15 -17.50 4.35
C ASN A 42 9.05 -17.33 3.28
N THR A 43 8.47 -18.45 2.85
CA THR A 43 7.44 -18.47 1.80
C THR A 43 6.07 -17.99 2.27
N SER A 44 5.84 -17.82 3.57
CA SER A 44 4.64 -17.16 4.09
C SER A 44 4.69 -15.63 3.94
N VAL A 45 5.90 -15.05 3.87
CA VAL A 45 6.12 -13.61 3.61
C VAL A 45 6.17 -13.34 2.11
N ALA A 46 7.04 -14.03 1.37
CA ALA A 46 7.11 -13.90 -0.09
C ALA A 46 7.59 -15.21 -0.74
N THR A 47 7.05 -15.50 -1.91
CA THR A 47 7.49 -16.59 -2.78
C THR A 47 8.26 -16.06 -3.97
N VAL A 48 9.11 -16.90 -4.58
CA VAL A 48 9.82 -16.58 -5.81
C VAL A 48 9.69 -17.75 -6.79
N SER A 49 9.49 -17.44 -8.08
CA SER A 49 9.48 -18.44 -9.16
C SER A 49 10.89 -18.68 -9.71
N SER A 50 11.05 -19.73 -10.53
CA SER A 50 12.29 -20.00 -11.27
C SER A 50 12.70 -18.89 -12.22
N SER A 51 11.76 -18.02 -12.64
CA SER A 51 12.01 -16.84 -13.49
C SER A 51 12.31 -15.56 -12.70
N GLY A 52 12.48 -15.62 -11.37
CA GLY A 52 12.74 -14.45 -10.53
C GLY A 52 11.49 -13.60 -10.24
N LYS A 53 10.26 -14.09 -10.52
CA LYS A 53 9.04 -13.39 -10.14
C LYS A 53 8.80 -13.60 -8.64
N ILE A 54 8.87 -12.51 -7.89
CA ILE A 54 8.58 -12.46 -6.44
C ILE A 54 7.11 -12.09 -6.27
N THR A 55 6.42 -12.81 -5.36
CA THR A 55 5.03 -12.53 -4.97
C THR A 55 4.96 -12.40 -3.45
N ALA A 56 4.52 -11.24 -2.99
CA ALA A 56 4.27 -10.95 -1.57
C ALA A 56 3.01 -11.68 -1.09
N LYS A 57 3.11 -12.40 0.03
CA LYS A 57 2.04 -13.23 0.58
C LYS A 57 1.49 -12.73 1.91
N GLY A 58 2.35 -12.27 2.78
CA GLY A 58 1.97 -11.82 4.11
C GLY A 58 3.00 -10.87 4.69
N GLU A 59 2.60 -10.09 5.67
CA GLU A 59 3.45 -9.12 6.33
C GLU A 59 4.70 -9.74 6.96
N GLY A 60 5.80 -9.00 6.91
CA GLY A 60 7.08 -9.39 7.50
C GLY A 60 8.25 -9.15 6.58
N SER A 61 9.39 -9.74 6.93
CA SER A 61 10.60 -9.67 6.12
C SER A 61 11.14 -11.07 5.81
N CYS A 62 11.63 -11.23 4.60
CA CYS A 62 12.34 -12.44 4.18
C CYS A 62 13.49 -12.09 3.24
N THR A 63 14.33 -13.07 2.99
CA THR A 63 15.44 -12.96 2.03
C THR A 63 15.16 -13.88 0.85
N ILE A 64 15.19 -13.32 -0.35
CA ILE A 64 15.25 -14.09 -1.59
C ILE A 64 16.72 -14.27 -1.96
N THR A 65 17.14 -15.49 -2.18
CA THR A 65 18.48 -15.84 -2.63
C THR A 65 18.42 -16.38 -4.05
N VAL A 66 19.27 -15.88 -4.93
CA VAL A 66 19.54 -16.46 -6.25
C VAL A 66 20.91 -17.10 -6.24
N THR A 67 21.02 -18.29 -6.79
CA THR A 67 22.29 -19.03 -6.91
C THR A 67 22.49 -19.47 -8.36
N ALA A 68 23.63 -19.15 -8.94
CA ALA A 68 23.99 -19.55 -10.30
C ALA A 68 25.48 -19.90 -10.36
N GLY A 69 25.81 -21.13 -10.84
CA GLY A 69 27.19 -21.60 -10.97
C GLY A 69 28.00 -21.54 -9.66
N GLY A 70 27.35 -21.78 -8.52
CA GLY A 70 28.00 -21.77 -7.20
C GLY A 70 28.23 -20.36 -6.61
N LYS A 71 27.71 -19.32 -7.25
CA LYS A 71 27.69 -17.95 -6.72
C LYS A 71 26.28 -17.59 -6.33
N SER A 72 26.13 -16.81 -5.27
CA SER A 72 24.82 -16.42 -4.74
C SER A 72 24.77 -14.91 -4.49
N ASP A 73 23.57 -14.36 -4.69
CA ASP A 73 23.24 -13.01 -4.27
C ASP A 73 21.90 -12.99 -3.54
N LYS A 74 21.61 -11.91 -2.81
CA LYS A 74 20.48 -11.84 -1.89
C LYS A 74 19.73 -10.54 -2.04
N ILE A 75 18.39 -10.62 -1.91
CA ILE A 75 17.49 -9.48 -1.89
C ILE A 75 16.67 -9.56 -0.60
N THR A 76 16.66 -8.50 0.19
CA THR A 76 15.77 -8.39 1.34
C THR A 76 14.41 -7.92 0.88
N ILE A 77 13.36 -8.69 1.17
CA ILE A 77 11.97 -8.33 0.90
C ILE A 77 11.30 -7.96 2.21
N THR A 78 10.71 -6.77 2.24
CA THR A 78 9.84 -6.33 3.34
C THR A 78 8.43 -6.18 2.80
N VAL A 79 7.51 -6.98 3.33
CA VAL A 79 6.09 -6.94 2.96
C VAL A 79 5.32 -6.23 4.06
N LYS A 80 4.58 -5.21 3.67
CA LYS A 80 3.66 -4.45 4.54
C LYS A 80 2.22 -4.86 4.24
N SER A 81 1.37 -4.93 5.27
CA SER A 81 -0.07 -5.11 5.11
C SER A 81 -0.76 -3.82 4.70
N GLY A 82 -2.00 -3.95 4.19
CA GLY A 82 -2.86 -2.84 3.86
C GLY A 82 -2.54 -2.11 2.54
N PRO A 83 -3.38 -1.13 2.18
CA PRO A 83 -3.28 -0.39 0.93
C PRO A 83 -2.13 0.63 0.90
N ASP A 84 -1.75 1.07 -0.30
CA ASP A 84 -0.83 2.20 -0.48
C ASP A 84 -1.57 3.53 -0.36
N LEU A 85 -1.64 4.07 0.86
CA LEU A 85 -2.35 5.32 1.13
C LEU A 85 -1.72 6.54 0.43
N LYS A 86 -0.41 6.52 0.17
CA LYS A 86 0.25 7.58 -0.62
C LYS A 86 -0.16 7.53 -2.09
N ALA A 87 -0.26 6.34 -2.68
CA ALA A 87 -0.74 6.20 -4.04
C ALA A 87 -2.21 6.65 -4.17
N LEU A 88 -3.06 6.33 -3.19
CA LEU A 88 -4.45 6.81 -3.15
C LEU A 88 -4.53 8.33 -3.01
N TYR A 89 -3.72 8.94 -2.12
CA TYR A 89 -3.62 10.39 -1.99
C TYR A 89 -3.25 11.04 -3.32
N ASN A 90 -2.18 10.58 -3.97
CA ASN A 90 -1.70 11.14 -5.24
C ASN A 90 -2.72 10.98 -6.39
N LYS A 91 -3.56 9.96 -6.33
CA LYS A 91 -4.57 9.66 -7.36
C LYS A 91 -5.85 10.47 -7.20
N PHE A 92 -6.31 10.68 -5.97
CA PHE A 92 -7.65 11.19 -5.69
C PHE A 92 -7.69 12.47 -4.86
N CYS A 93 -6.58 12.89 -4.22
CA CYS A 93 -6.58 13.96 -3.23
C CYS A 93 -5.67 15.12 -3.62
N ASN A 94 -5.79 16.22 -2.88
CA ASN A 94 -4.86 17.34 -2.90
C ASN A 94 -4.66 17.90 -1.49
N SER A 95 -3.63 18.75 -1.31
CA SER A 95 -3.23 19.28 0.00
C SER A 95 -4.16 20.35 0.58
N THR A 96 -5.21 20.76 -0.14
CA THR A 96 -6.19 21.72 0.38
C THR A 96 -7.11 21.07 1.42
N TRP A 97 -7.53 19.84 1.16
CA TRP A 97 -8.51 19.14 1.97
C TRP A 97 -8.10 17.71 2.37
N ALA A 98 -6.87 17.30 2.07
CA ALA A 98 -6.37 15.98 2.48
C ALA A 98 -4.91 16.03 2.88
N GLU A 99 -4.55 15.12 3.77
CA GLU A 99 -3.20 14.92 4.28
C GLU A 99 -2.86 13.43 4.28
N VAL A 100 -1.64 13.08 3.90
CA VAL A 100 -1.11 11.71 4.01
C VAL A 100 0.14 11.69 4.86
N GLY A 101 0.24 10.75 5.77
CA GLY A 101 1.42 10.57 6.62
C GLY A 101 2.70 10.41 5.80
N SER A 102 3.80 11.02 6.25
CA SER A 102 5.09 10.92 5.58
C SER A 102 5.59 9.48 5.46
N ASP A 103 5.19 8.61 6.38
CA ASP A 103 5.44 7.16 6.39
C ASP A 103 4.35 6.36 5.63
N GLY A 104 3.27 7.01 5.18
CA GLY A 104 2.16 6.37 4.47
C GLY A 104 1.23 5.55 5.37
N THR A 105 1.26 5.76 6.69
CA THR A 105 0.45 4.98 7.64
C THR A 105 -0.98 5.48 7.78
N TYR A 106 -1.26 6.72 7.36
CA TYR A 106 -2.62 7.28 7.36
C TYR A 106 -2.86 8.20 6.16
N LEU A 107 -4.12 8.35 5.80
CA LEU A 107 -4.66 9.34 4.87
C LEU A 107 -5.91 9.94 5.51
N SER A 108 -5.89 11.25 5.76
CA SER A 108 -7.01 12.01 6.31
C SER A 108 -7.60 12.92 5.25
N ILE A 109 -8.92 12.99 5.20
CA ILE A 109 -9.70 13.83 4.28
C ILE A 109 -10.68 14.64 5.11
N ASP A 110 -10.68 15.95 4.87
CA ASP A 110 -11.57 16.91 5.47
C ASP A 110 -12.40 17.58 4.37
N THR A 111 -13.72 17.44 4.44
CA THR A 111 -14.59 17.98 3.40
C THR A 111 -14.91 19.46 3.56
N ASN A 112 -14.53 20.05 4.70
CA ASN A 112 -14.64 21.51 4.96
C ASN A 112 -13.43 22.04 5.76
N PRO A 113 -12.21 22.06 5.18
CA PRO A 113 -10.95 22.33 5.88
C PRO A 113 -10.80 23.75 6.43
N TYR A 114 -11.71 24.65 6.13
CA TYR A 114 -11.68 26.03 6.61
C TYR A 114 -12.73 26.35 7.65
N ASP A 115 -13.56 25.37 8.04
CA ASP A 115 -14.62 25.53 9.03
C ASP A 115 -15.52 26.77 8.79
N TRP A 116 -15.78 27.05 7.49
CA TRP A 116 -16.59 28.24 7.15
C TRP A 116 -18.06 27.97 7.40
N ASP A 117 -18.61 28.75 8.33
CA ASP A 117 -20.03 28.78 8.62
C ASP A 117 -20.85 29.18 7.38
N ASP A 118 -21.95 28.50 7.17
CA ASP A 118 -23.17 28.86 6.47
C ASP A 118 -23.25 28.75 4.95
N ASP A 119 -22.22 28.74 4.13
CA ASP A 119 -22.43 28.85 2.68
C ASP A 119 -22.15 27.58 1.85
N GLY A 120 -22.08 26.42 2.51
CA GLY A 120 -22.03 25.15 1.79
C GLY A 120 -20.82 24.96 0.88
N LEU A 121 -19.71 25.62 1.19
CA LEU A 121 -18.42 25.44 0.53
C LEU A 121 -17.69 24.19 1.06
N ALA A 122 -18.44 23.12 1.30
CA ALA A 122 -17.85 21.82 1.34
C ALA A 122 -17.16 21.58 -0.01
N TYR A 123 -15.98 21.01 0.00
CA TYR A 123 -15.29 20.63 -1.22
C TYR A 123 -15.93 19.36 -1.80
N PRO A 124 -16.77 19.44 -2.85
CA PRO A 124 -17.41 18.27 -3.44
C PRO A 124 -16.37 17.22 -3.87
N GLU A 125 -15.19 17.70 -4.29
CA GLU A 125 -14.07 16.86 -4.71
C GLU A 125 -13.56 15.97 -3.55
N ALA A 126 -13.61 16.47 -2.30
CA ALA A 126 -13.21 15.71 -1.14
C ALA A 126 -14.21 14.56 -0.85
N TYR A 127 -15.51 14.77 -1.01
CA TYR A 127 -16.51 13.70 -0.94
C TYR A 127 -16.30 12.65 -2.03
N TYR A 128 -16.06 13.09 -3.28
CA TYR A 128 -15.76 12.18 -4.38
C TYR A 128 -14.46 11.41 -4.15
N ALA A 129 -13.46 12.02 -3.51
CA ALA A 129 -12.24 11.31 -3.15
C ALA A 129 -12.50 10.19 -2.15
N VAL A 130 -13.31 10.42 -1.11
CA VAL A 130 -13.71 9.38 -0.15
C VAL A 130 -14.41 8.23 -0.88
N GLU A 131 -15.39 8.55 -1.74
CA GLU A 131 -16.13 7.54 -2.52
C GLU A 131 -15.18 6.74 -3.43
N ASN A 132 -14.30 7.41 -4.17
CA ASN A 132 -13.35 6.76 -5.07
C ASN A 132 -12.37 5.88 -4.31
N ILE A 133 -11.88 6.29 -3.14
CA ILE A 133 -10.99 5.49 -2.30
C ILE A 133 -11.70 4.25 -1.77
N VAL A 134 -12.92 4.39 -1.26
CA VAL A 134 -13.74 3.26 -0.80
C VAL A 134 -13.96 2.24 -1.92
N ASN A 135 -14.25 2.72 -3.15
CA ASN A 135 -14.44 1.87 -4.33
C ASN A 135 -13.13 1.20 -4.78
N GLU A 136 -12.02 1.95 -4.84
CA GLU A 136 -10.69 1.42 -5.22
C GLU A 136 -10.22 0.32 -4.27
N LEU A 137 -10.46 0.52 -2.96
CA LEU A 137 -10.17 -0.45 -1.90
C LEU A 137 -11.18 -1.59 -1.82
N LYS A 138 -12.25 -1.54 -2.63
CA LYS A 138 -13.36 -2.52 -2.63
C LYS A 138 -13.98 -2.70 -1.24
N LEU A 139 -14.02 -1.62 -0.45
CA LEU A 139 -14.69 -1.62 0.84
C LEU A 139 -16.21 -1.70 0.63
N PRO A 140 -16.98 -2.23 1.60
CA PRO A 140 -18.42 -2.34 1.47
C PRO A 140 -19.08 -0.98 1.25
N SER A 141 -20.04 -0.89 0.32
CA SER A 141 -20.83 0.35 0.09
C SER A 141 -21.63 0.79 1.31
N SER A 142 -21.89 -0.12 2.26
CA SER A 142 -22.49 0.21 3.56
C SER A 142 -21.64 1.19 4.36
N LEU A 143 -20.32 1.26 4.13
CA LEU A 143 -19.44 2.25 4.77
C LEU A 143 -19.83 3.68 4.35
N LEU A 144 -20.00 3.94 3.05
CA LEU A 144 -20.43 5.24 2.54
C LEU A 144 -21.83 5.61 3.06
N LYS A 145 -22.74 4.63 3.12
CA LYS A 145 -24.05 4.82 3.71
C LYS A 145 -23.96 5.21 5.20
N SER A 146 -23.13 4.51 5.98
CA SER A 146 -22.91 4.84 7.39
C SER A 146 -22.33 6.24 7.58
N MET A 147 -21.38 6.66 6.72
CA MET A 147 -20.85 8.02 6.73
C MET A 147 -21.92 9.06 6.47
N GLY A 148 -22.79 8.83 5.45
CA GLY A 148 -23.89 9.74 5.11
C GLY A 148 -25.03 9.79 6.13
N GLU A 149 -25.19 8.77 6.97
CA GLU A 149 -26.18 8.71 8.05
C GLU A 149 -25.64 9.20 9.40
N THR A 150 -24.31 9.48 9.50
CA THR A 150 -23.68 9.94 10.73
C THR A 150 -24.05 11.41 11.01
N SER A 151 -24.50 11.68 12.21
CA SER A 151 -24.79 13.03 12.73
C SER A 151 -23.72 13.49 13.73
N ALA A 152 -23.74 14.77 14.07
CA ALA A 152 -22.83 15.32 15.09
C ALA A 152 -22.99 14.64 16.47
N ALA A 153 -24.20 14.16 16.77
CA ALA A 153 -24.49 13.49 18.04
C ALA A 153 -23.87 12.08 18.16
N ASP A 154 -23.57 11.45 17.02
CA ASP A 154 -23.00 10.10 16.98
C ASP A 154 -21.50 10.09 17.30
N GLY A 155 -20.84 11.26 17.26
CA GLY A 155 -19.41 11.40 17.50
C GLY A 155 -18.56 10.65 16.47
N ARG A 156 -17.36 10.24 16.90
CA ARG A 156 -16.43 9.52 16.04
C ARG A 156 -16.85 8.06 15.88
N GLN A 157 -16.96 7.64 14.63
CA GLN A 157 -17.26 6.27 14.23
C GLN A 157 -15.98 5.56 13.76
N THR A 158 -15.94 4.23 13.86
CA THR A 158 -14.77 3.43 13.41
C THR A 158 -15.25 2.10 12.84
N GLN A 159 -14.66 1.69 11.72
CA GLN A 159 -14.80 0.34 11.17
C GLN A 159 -13.41 -0.20 10.81
N GLU A 160 -13.20 -1.49 11.09
CA GLU A 160 -11.94 -2.19 10.82
C GLU A 160 -12.10 -3.13 9.64
N TYR A 161 -11.08 -3.17 8.81
CA TYR A 161 -10.94 -4.04 7.65
C TYR A 161 -9.55 -4.70 7.67
N ASP A 162 -9.31 -5.68 6.82
CA ASP A 162 -8.00 -6.32 6.74
C ASP A 162 -6.90 -5.31 6.38
N GLY A 163 -6.00 -5.07 7.32
CA GLY A 163 -4.89 -4.12 7.18
C GLY A 163 -5.28 -2.63 7.19
N LEU A 164 -6.55 -2.29 7.53
CA LEU A 164 -7.04 -0.91 7.46
C LEU A 164 -8.09 -0.62 8.54
N ILE A 165 -7.97 0.54 9.17
CA ILE A 165 -8.97 1.12 10.08
C ILE A 165 -9.50 2.38 9.41
N VAL A 166 -10.82 2.48 9.25
CA VAL A 166 -11.49 3.69 8.75
C VAL A 166 -12.24 4.35 9.90
N THR A 167 -11.92 5.60 10.14
CA THR A 167 -12.53 6.40 11.21
C THR A 167 -13.14 7.65 10.58
N TRP A 168 -14.34 8.03 11.01
CA TRP A 168 -14.96 9.25 10.52
C TRP A 168 -15.77 9.94 11.63
N ARG A 169 -16.02 11.22 11.42
CA ARG A 169 -16.97 12.03 12.19
C ARG A 169 -17.64 13.04 11.27
N TYR A 170 -18.81 13.47 11.62
CA TYR A 170 -19.51 14.57 10.97
C TYR A 170 -19.77 15.69 11.97
N HIS A 171 -19.59 16.93 11.54
CA HIS A 171 -20.00 18.12 12.28
C HIS A 171 -20.73 19.05 11.31
N PRO A 172 -21.84 19.71 11.73
CA PRO A 172 -22.58 20.62 10.84
C PRO A 172 -21.71 21.72 10.22
N ASP A 173 -20.80 22.29 11.02
CA ASP A 173 -19.93 23.39 10.60
C ASP A 173 -18.64 22.90 9.90
N ASN A 174 -18.10 21.77 10.32
CA ASN A 174 -16.81 21.23 9.84
C ASN A 174 -16.95 20.17 8.75
N GLY A 175 -18.16 19.73 8.42
CA GLY A 175 -18.40 18.71 7.41
C GLY A 175 -18.03 17.29 7.87
N LEU A 176 -17.67 16.45 6.92
CA LEU A 176 -17.24 15.08 7.13
C LEU A 176 -15.71 14.99 7.13
N GLU A 177 -15.15 14.49 8.23
CA GLU A 177 -13.75 14.13 8.31
C GLU A 177 -13.61 12.61 8.26
N VAL A 178 -12.74 12.10 7.40
CA VAL A 178 -12.48 10.66 7.22
C VAL A 178 -10.99 10.39 7.33
N THR A 179 -10.61 9.40 8.12
CA THR A 179 -9.22 8.93 8.20
C THR A 179 -9.15 7.44 7.87
N PHE A 180 -8.36 7.10 6.88
CA PHE A 180 -7.93 5.75 6.56
C PHE A 180 -6.56 5.54 7.21
N LYS A 181 -6.42 4.54 8.06
CA LYS A 181 -5.18 4.25 8.80
C LYS A 181 -4.82 2.79 8.67
N LEU A 182 -3.55 2.48 8.42
CA LEU A 182 -3.06 1.10 8.45
C LEU A 182 -3.16 0.54 9.89
N SER A 183 -3.65 -0.70 10.02
CA SER A 183 -3.77 -1.39 11.30
C SER A 183 -2.43 -1.95 11.77
#